data_2829a70b5a2bcbcf5f3385604e411c87
#
_entry.id   2829a70b5a2bcbcf5f3385604e411c87
#
_cell.length_a   1.000
_cell.length_b   1.000
_cell.length_c   1.000
_cell.angle_alpha   90.00
_cell.angle_beta   90.00
_cell.angle_gamma   90.00
#
_symmetry.space_group_name_H-M   'P 1'
#
loop_
_entity.id
_entity.type
_entity.pdbx_description
1 polymer ?
#
loop_
_entity_poly.entity_id
_entity_poly.type
_entity_poly.pdbx_seq_one_letter_code
_entity_poly.pdbx_strand_id
1 'polypeptide(L)'
;MLFRSDKDRLTQIVHALTEIATPDKPVIWPLHPRTELYLDTYRLRETLASHPAVRIIDPVDYIDMVMLEKEAATILTDSGGVQKEAYFHRTPCITLREETEWTETIEAGWNRLAGYKTGKIIQSLHIESERKETFDFSCGRYCKLV
;
A
#
# COMPACT_ATOMS: atom_id res chain seq x y z
N MET A 1 -2.99 -2.46 -16.25
CA MET A 1 -1.53 -2.73 -16.23
C MET A 1 -1.01 -2.54 -14.83
N LEU A 2 -0.33 -3.51 -14.33
CA LEU A 2 0.25 -3.44 -12.99
C LEU A 2 1.42 -2.44 -12.97
N PHE A 3 1.53 -1.64 -11.91
CA PHE A 3 2.57 -0.62 -11.77
C PHE A 3 4.00 -1.16 -11.88
N ARG A 4 4.19 -2.44 -11.57
CA ARG A 4 5.52 -3.07 -11.43
C ARG A 4 6.31 -3.19 -12.73
N SER A 5 5.66 -3.25 -13.88
CA SER A 5 6.33 -3.36 -15.18
C SER A 5 6.76 -2.02 -15.80
N ASP A 6 6.29 -0.92 -15.23
CA ASP A 6 6.61 0.43 -15.68
C ASP A 6 7.64 1.06 -14.73
N LYS A 7 8.81 1.40 -15.27
CA LYS A 7 9.92 1.95 -14.50
C LYS A 7 9.56 3.24 -13.77
N ASP A 8 8.89 4.16 -14.45
CA ASP A 8 8.53 5.45 -13.85
C ASP A 8 7.53 5.25 -12.72
N ARG A 9 6.51 4.45 -12.94
CA ARG A 9 5.49 4.14 -11.92
C ARG A 9 6.11 3.47 -10.70
N LEU A 10 6.93 2.45 -10.91
CA LEU A 10 7.59 1.74 -9.80
C LEU A 10 8.54 2.66 -9.04
N THR A 11 9.29 3.51 -9.74
CA THR A 11 10.18 4.50 -9.13
C THR A 11 9.40 5.48 -8.24
N GLN A 12 8.29 6.01 -8.74
CA GLN A 12 7.42 6.92 -7.98
C GLN A 12 6.87 6.27 -6.70
N ILE A 13 6.46 5.01 -6.80
CA ILE A 13 5.95 4.26 -5.65
C ILE A 13 7.06 4.01 -4.64
N VAL A 14 8.24 3.59 -5.07
CA VAL A 14 9.39 3.37 -4.19
C VAL A 14 9.76 4.66 -3.44
N HIS A 15 9.78 5.80 -4.11
CA HIS A 15 10.01 7.10 -3.47
C HIS A 15 8.94 7.40 -2.43
N ALA A 16 7.66 7.18 -2.73
CA ALA A 16 6.58 7.37 -1.77
C ALA A 16 6.79 6.50 -0.52
N LEU A 17 7.13 5.22 -0.69
CA LEU A 17 7.35 4.31 0.43
C LEU A 17 8.49 4.75 1.34
N THR A 18 9.59 5.24 0.78
CA THR A 18 10.72 5.73 1.56
C THR A 18 10.40 7.03 2.31
N GLU A 19 9.51 7.86 1.79
CA GLU A 19 9.10 9.09 2.46
C GLU A 19 8.08 8.85 3.58
N ILE A 20 7.17 7.89 3.42
CA ILE A 20 6.12 7.62 4.41
C ILE A 20 6.56 6.68 5.53
N ALA A 21 7.55 5.83 5.30
CA ALA A 21 8.01 4.86 6.29
C ALA A 21 8.71 5.55 7.46
N THR A 22 8.26 5.26 8.66
CA THR A 22 8.87 5.73 9.91
C THR A 22 9.08 4.56 10.87
N PRO A 23 9.96 4.67 11.88
CA PRO A 23 10.11 3.62 12.89
C PRO A 23 8.81 3.24 13.60
N ASP A 24 7.92 4.20 13.80
CA ASP A 24 6.61 3.98 14.44
C ASP A 24 5.57 3.42 13.48
N LYS A 25 5.71 3.69 12.19
CA LYS A 25 4.86 3.16 11.11
C LYS A 25 5.72 2.61 9.97
N PRO A 26 6.32 1.44 10.14
CA PRO A 26 7.11 0.81 9.08
C PRO A 26 6.22 0.40 7.91
N VAL A 27 6.84 0.32 6.74
CA VAL A 27 6.21 -0.28 5.56
C VAL A 27 6.62 -1.74 5.49
N ILE A 28 5.65 -2.64 5.39
CA ILE A 28 5.88 -4.07 5.17
C ILE A 28 5.42 -4.42 3.76
N TRP A 29 6.31 -4.95 2.98
CA TRP A 29 6.03 -5.33 1.59
C TRP A 29 6.35 -6.80 1.34
N PRO A 30 5.34 -7.68 1.35
CA PRO A 30 5.50 -9.05 0.83
C PRO A 30 5.75 -8.96 -0.68
N LEU A 31 6.95 -9.33 -1.09
CA LEU A 31 7.43 -9.06 -2.43
C LEU A 31 7.20 -10.25 -3.36
N HIS A 32 6.34 -10.08 -4.37
CA HIS A 32 6.17 -11.09 -5.41
C HIS A 32 7.43 -11.21 -6.27
N PRO A 33 7.87 -12.43 -6.68
CA PRO A 33 9.09 -12.64 -7.47
C PRO A 33 9.18 -11.79 -8.74
N ARG A 34 8.06 -11.57 -9.42
CA ARG A 34 8.00 -10.71 -10.59
C ARG A 34 8.31 -9.24 -10.27
N THR A 35 7.84 -8.74 -9.15
CA THR A 35 8.15 -7.37 -8.69
C THR A 35 9.61 -7.26 -8.28
N GLU A 36 10.15 -8.27 -7.63
CA GLU A 36 11.56 -8.36 -7.27
C GLU A 36 12.46 -8.21 -8.50
N LEU A 37 12.14 -8.92 -9.57
CA LEU A 37 12.85 -8.83 -10.84
C LEU A 37 12.89 -7.39 -11.39
N TYR A 38 11.77 -6.66 -11.33
CA TYR A 38 11.71 -5.28 -11.79
C TYR A 38 12.46 -4.31 -10.87
N LEU A 39 12.41 -4.52 -9.55
CA LEU A 39 13.21 -3.73 -8.60
C LEU A 39 14.70 -3.87 -8.86
N ASP A 40 15.16 -5.07 -9.15
CA ASP A 40 16.56 -5.33 -9.49
C ASP A 40 16.92 -4.74 -10.86
N THR A 41 16.07 -4.94 -11.87
CA THR A 41 16.27 -4.42 -13.23
C THR A 41 16.38 -2.89 -13.25
N TYR A 42 15.56 -2.22 -12.45
CA TYR A 42 15.52 -0.75 -12.36
C TYR A 42 16.44 -0.17 -11.29
N ARG A 43 17.20 -1.02 -10.58
CA ARG A 43 18.13 -0.64 -9.51
C ARG A 43 17.45 0.11 -8.35
N LEU A 44 16.22 -0.24 -8.03
CA LEU A 44 15.44 0.37 -6.95
C LEU A 44 15.56 -0.38 -5.62
N ARG A 45 16.06 -1.61 -5.65
CA ARG A 45 16.18 -2.46 -4.45
C ARG A 45 17.08 -1.84 -3.38
N GLU A 46 18.19 -1.23 -3.78
CA GLU A 46 19.12 -0.58 -2.84
C GLU A 46 18.46 0.59 -2.11
N THR A 47 17.65 1.36 -2.80
CA THR A 47 16.90 2.48 -2.22
C THR A 47 15.97 2.01 -1.11
N LEU A 48 15.27 0.89 -1.33
CA LEU A 48 14.39 0.29 -0.32
C LEU A 48 15.19 -0.36 0.82
N ALA A 49 16.24 -1.11 0.50
CA ALA A 49 17.04 -1.83 1.48
C ALA A 49 17.82 -0.90 2.42
N SER A 50 18.18 0.29 1.95
CA SER A 50 18.87 1.30 2.76
C SER A 50 17.96 2.01 3.76
N HIS A 51 16.64 1.90 3.61
CA HIS A 51 15.68 2.56 4.49
C HIS A 51 15.31 1.66 5.68
N PRO A 52 15.61 2.08 6.93
CA PRO A 52 15.46 1.21 8.10
C PRO A 52 14.01 0.86 8.45
N ALA A 53 13.05 1.67 8.00
CA ALA A 53 11.63 1.47 8.27
C ALA A 53 10.88 0.80 7.11
N VAL A 54 11.55 0.42 6.03
CA VAL A 54 10.98 -0.38 4.94
C VAL A 54 11.44 -1.83 5.08
N ARG A 55 10.50 -2.74 5.20
CA ARG A 55 10.75 -4.17 5.37
C ARG A 55 10.19 -4.94 4.18
N ILE A 56 11.09 -5.42 3.35
CA ILE A 56 10.74 -6.35 2.28
C ILE A 56 10.78 -7.76 2.89
N ILE A 57 9.70 -8.51 2.72
CA ILE A 57 9.59 -9.90 3.17
C ILE A 57 9.25 -10.81 1.98
N ASP A 58 9.51 -12.10 2.14
CA ASP A 58 9.10 -13.10 1.16
C ASP A 58 7.58 -13.16 1.04
N PRO A 59 7.04 -13.65 -0.10
CA PRO A 59 5.61 -13.89 -0.23
C PRO A 59 5.10 -14.77 0.92
N VAL A 60 3.96 -14.37 1.48
CA VAL A 60 3.32 -15.08 2.59
C VAL A 60 2.09 -15.84 2.09
N ASP A 61 1.63 -16.82 2.86
CA ASP A 61 0.40 -17.52 2.55
C ASP A 61 -0.85 -16.64 2.76
N TYR A 62 -2.01 -17.16 2.37
CA TYR A 62 -3.27 -16.40 2.45
C TYR A 62 -3.63 -16.00 3.89
N ILE A 63 -3.41 -16.87 4.86
CA ILE A 63 -3.75 -16.59 6.28
C ILE A 63 -2.88 -15.47 6.82
N ASP A 64 -1.59 -15.55 6.60
CA ASP A 64 -0.65 -14.49 7.02
C ASP A 64 -0.94 -13.17 6.30
N MET A 65 -1.33 -13.24 5.02
CA MET A 65 -1.74 -12.06 4.25
C MET A 65 -2.96 -11.38 4.87
N VAL A 66 -3.99 -12.14 5.24
CA VAL A 66 -5.19 -11.63 5.91
C VAL A 66 -4.84 -10.99 7.25
N MET A 67 -3.96 -11.61 8.02
CA MET A 67 -3.50 -11.04 9.30
C MET A 67 -2.77 -9.73 9.11
N LEU A 68 -1.88 -9.64 8.13
CA LEU A 68 -1.18 -8.39 7.78
C LEU A 68 -2.18 -7.29 7.37
N GLU A 69 -3.21 -7.62 6.62
CA GLU A 69 -4.24 -6.67 6.19
C GLU A 69 -5.07 -6.16 7.36
N LYS A 70 -5.46 -7.03 8.27
CA LYS A 70 -6.24 -6.66 9.46
C LYS A 70 -5.48 -5.75 10.42
N GLU A 71 -4.19 -5.99 10.59
CA GLU A 71 -3.33 -5.25 11.52
C GLU A 71 -2.71 -3.98 10.91
N ALA A 72 -2.85 -3.77 9.61
CA ALA A 72 -2.30 -2.59 8.95
C ALA A 72 -3.04 -1.31 9.34
N ALA A 73 -2.29 -0.23 9.51
CA ALA A 73 -2.87 1.11 9.62
C ALA A 73 -3.47 1.57 8.29
N THR A 74 -2.80 1.23 7.19
CA THR A 74 -3.23 1.54 5.82
C THR A 74 -2.66 0.50 4.88
N ILE A 75 -3.45 0.08 3.90
CA ILE A 75 -3.02 -0.82 2.83
C ILE A 75 -2.82 0.02 1.56
N LEU A 76 -1.68 -0.16 0.90
CA LEU A 76 -1.42 0.38 -0.43
C LEU A 76 -1.44 -0.79 -1.42
N THR A 77 -2.26 -0.71 -2.46
CA THR A 77 -2.41 -1.82 -3.41
C THR A 77 -2.87 -1.36 -4.78
N ASP A 78 -2.53 -2.15 -5.80
CA ASP A 78 -3.12 -2.06 -7.14
C ASP A 78 -4.09 -3.22 -7.43
N SER A 79 -4.25 -4.14 -6.50
CA SER A 79 -5.09 -5.34 -6.62
C SER A 79 -6.55 -5.06 -6.26
N GLY A 80 -7.47 -5.40 -7.17
CA GLY A 80 -8.91 -5.32 -6.91
C GLY A 80 -9.37 -6.22 -5.76
N GLY A 81 -8.80 -7.42 -5.64
CA GLY A 81 -9.11 -8.34 -4.55
C GLY A 81 -8.73 -7.78 -3.18
N VAL A 82 -7.54 -7.21 -3.07
CA VAL A 82 -7.07 -6.62 -1.82
C VAL A 82 -7.88 -5.38 -1.42
N GLN A 83 -8.36 -4.59 -2.38
CA GLN A 83 -9.28 -3.48 -2.11
C GLN A 83 -10.55 -3.95 -1.41
N LYS A 84 -11.15 -5.06 -1.88
CA LYS A 84 -12.32 -5.68 -1.24
C LYS A 84 -12.00 -6.20 0.16
N GLU A 85 -10.91 -6.92 0.29
CA GLU A 85 -10.48 -7.47 1.58
C GLU A 85 -10.24 -6.35 2.60
N ALA A 86 -9.55 -5.29 2.21
CA ALA A 86 -9.36 -4.11 3.06
C ALA A 86 -10.70 -3.51 3.52
N TYR A 87 -11.67 -3.40 2.64
CA TYR A 87 -13.01 -2.93 2.97
C TYR A 87 -13.70 -3.84 3.98
N PHE A 88 -13.65 -5.15 3.80
CA PHE A 88 -14.23 -6.12 4.73
C PHE A 88 -13.56 -6.10 6.10
N HIS A 89 -12.25 -5.88 6.14
CA HIS A 89 -11.49 -5.77 7.39
C HIS A 89 -11.61 -4.40 8.05
N ARG A 90 -12.27 -3.44 7.42
CA ARG A 90 -12.31 -2.04 7.87
C ARG A 90 -10.91 -1.44 8.01
N THR A 91 -10.02 -1.81 7.11
CA THR A 91 -8.68 -1.24 7.00
C THR A 91 -8.65 -0.21 5.89
N PRO A 92 -8.18 1.01 6.15
CA PRO A 92 -8.05 2.04 5.12
C PRO A 92 -7.19 1.55 3.96
N CYS A 93 -7.62 1.83 2.73
CA CYS A 93 -6.93 1.42 1.52
C CYS A 93 -6.62 2.62 0.63
N ILE A 94 -5.42 2.64 0.08
CA ILE A 94 -5.01 3.56 -0.97
C ILE A 94 -4.71 2.72 -2.21
N THR A 95 -5.50 2.96 -3.25
CA THR A 95 -5.36 2.24 -4.51
C THR A 95 -4.38 2.97 -5.42
N LEU A 96 -3.32 2.27 -5.80
CA LEU A 96 -2.25 2.78 -6.67
C LEU A 96 -2.64 2.68 -8.16
N ARG A 97 -3.88 3.08 -8.44
CA ARG A 97 -4.49 3.12 -9.78
C ARG A 97 -5.25 4.42 -9.93
N GLU A 98 -5.55 4.79 -11.17
CA GLU A 98 -6.34 5.99 -11.48
C GLU A 98 -7.84 5.71 -11.48
N GLU A 99 -8.23 4.43 -11.52
CA GLU A 99 -9.62 3.98 -11.50
C GLU A 99 -9.78 2.67 -10.73
N THR A 100 -11.00 2.37 -10.33
CA THR A 100 -11.34 1.09 -9.69
C THR A 100 -12.72 0.63 -10.09
N GLU A 101 -12.91 -0.67 -10.17
CA GLU A 101 -14.20 -1.35 -10.30
C GLU A 101 -15.01 -1.34 -8.99
N TRP A 102 -14.36 -1.06 -7.84
CA TRP A 102 -14.97 -1.10 -6.50
C TRP A 102 -15.32 0.30 -6.00
N THR A 103 -16.17 1.02 -6.74
CA THR A 103 -16.55 2.41 -6.43
C THR A 103 -17.24 2.56 -5.07
N GLU A 104 -17.97 1.53 -4.62
CA GLU A 104 -18.60 1.50 -3.30
C GLU A 104 -17.60 1.63 -2.15
N THR A 105 -16.38 1.15 -2.31
CA THR A 105 -15.33 1.27 -1.29
C THR A 105 -14.86 2.71 -1.13
N ILE A 106 -14.86 3.46 -2.22
CA ILE A 106 -14.52 4.89 -2.25
C ILE A 106 -15.66 5.71 -1.65
N GLU A 107 -16.90 5.44 -2.05
CA GLU A 107 -18.11 6.13 -1.54
C GLU A 107 -18.26 5.93 -0.02
N ALA A 108 -17.86 4.77 0.49
CA ALA A 108 -17.87 4.49 1.93
C ALA A 108 -16.70 5.16 2.69
N GLY A 109 -15.74 5.76 2.00
CA GLY A 109 -14.60 6.44 2.60
C GLY A 109 -13.45 5.53 3.05
N TRP A 110 -13.48 4.24 2.67
CA TRP A 110 -12.47 3.26 3.05
C TRP A 110 -11.34 3.08 2.02
N ASN A 111 -11.54 3.56 0.80
CA ASN A 111 -10.58 3.47 -0.29
C ASN A 111 -10.39 4.82 -0.96
N ARG A 112 -9.18 5.09 -1.43
CA ARG A 112 -8.82 6.29 -2.20
C ARG A 112 -7.99 5.92 -3.40
N LEU A 113 -8.25 6.58 -4.51
CA LEU A 113 -7.44 6.47 -5.71
C LEU A 113 -6.30 7.50 -5.65
N ALA A 114 -5.08 7.03 -5.55
CA ALA A 114 -3.89 7.89 -5.52
C ALA A 114 -3.11 7.86 -6.84
N GLY A 115 -3.40 6.90 -7.72
CA GLY A 115 -2.54 6.67 -8.87
C GLY A 115 -1.15 6.20 -8.43
N TYR A 116 -0.12 6.55 -9.19
CA TYR A 116 1.26 6.13 -8.91
C TYR A 116 2.20 7.27 -8.53
N LYS A 117 1.75 8.51 -8.60
CA LYS A 117 2.62 9.67 -8.32
C LYS A 117 2.90 9.82 -6.83
N THR A 118 4.18 9.97 -6.49
CA THR A 118 4.67 10.10 -5.11
C THR A 118 3.87 11.12 -4.30
N GLY A 119 3.69 12.33 -4.81
CA GLY A 119 2.97 13.38 -4.11
C GLY A 119 1.50 13.04 -3.82
N LYS A 120 0.82 12.38 -4.74
CA LYS A 120 -0.58 11.94 -4.55
C LYS A 120 -0.71 10.82 -3.53
N ILE A 121 0.24 9.90 -3.50
CA ILE A 121 0.28 8.81 -2.51
C ILE A 121 0.45 9.39 -1.11
N ILE A 122 1.42 10.27 -0.93
CA ILE A 122 1.69 10.94 0.34
C ILE A 122 0.49 11.78 0.80
N GLN A 123 -0.09 12.56 -0.11
CA GLN A 123 -1.28 13.37 0.18
C GLN A 123 -2.46 12.49 0.63
N SER A 124 -2.67 11.34 -0.02
CA SER A 124 -3.75 10.42 0.32
C SER A 124 -3.61 9.82 1.72
N LEU A 125 -2.39 9.65 2.22
CA LEU A 125 -2.12 9.20 3.58
C LEU A 125 -2.45 10.26 4.64
N HIS A 126 -2.27 11.53 4.33
CA HIS A 126 -2.49 12.64 5.26
C HIS A 126 -3.93 13.16 5.28
N ILE A 127 -4.76 12.79 4.30
CA ILE A 127 -6.16 13.17 4.31
C ILE A 127 -6.91 12.26 5.30
N GLU A 128 -7.39 12.84 6.40
CA GLU A 128 -8.36 12.16 7.25
C GLU A 128 -9.67 12.05 6.48
N SER A 129 -10.10 10.82 6.21
CA SER A 129 -11.38 10.58 5.58
C SER A 129 -12.49 10.71 6.62
N GLU A 130 -13.53 11.46 6.28
CA GLU A 130 -14.83 11.32 6.96
C GLU A 130 -15.38 9.93 6.67
N ARG A 131 -15.02 8.97 7.48
CA ARG A 131 -15.53 7.61 7.41
C ARG A 131 -16.90 7.58 8.03
N LYS A 132 -17.84 6.97 7.36
CA LYS A 132 -19.24 6.92 7.81
C LYS A 132 -19.49 6.04 9.04
N GLU A 133 -18.47 5.44 9.61
CA GLU A 133 -18.56 4.65 10.84
C GLU A 133 -17.44 5.05 11.80
N THR A 134 -17.83 5.37 13.02
CA THR A 134 -16.91 5.71 14.10
C THR A 134 -16.24 4.46 14.66
N PHE A 135 -15.20 3.96 14.00
CA PHE A 135 -14.30 3.00 14.60
C PHE A 135 -12.99 3.69 14.99
N ASP A 136 -12.52 3.40 16.18
CA ASP A 136 -11.24 3.86 16.65
C ASP A 136 -10.12 3.09 15.95
N PHE A 137 -9.48 3.75 14.96
CA PHE A 137 -8.36 3.20 14.19
C PHE A 137 -6.99 3.49 14.78
N SER A 138 -6.93 3.87 16.04
CA SER A 138 -5.66 4.14 16.73
C SER A 138 -4.72 2.92 16.82
N CYS A 139 -5.18 1.75 16.43
CA CYS A 139 -4.48 0.48 16.60
C CYS A 139 -3.69 -0.02 15.38
N GLY A 140 -3.70 0.67 14.26
CA GLY A 140 -2.93 0.26 13.08
C GLY A 140 -1.43 0.51 13.26
N ARG A 141 -0.63 -0.55 13.15
CA ARG A 141 0.81 -0.53 13.50
C ARG A 141 1.75 -0.35 12.33
N TYR A 142 1.31 -0.45 11.07
CA TYR A 142 2.16 -0.35 9.89
C TYR A 142 1.37 -0.03 8.62
N CYS A 143 2.06 0.44 7.59
CA CYS A 143 1.53 0.48 6.24
C CYS A 143 1.93 -0.79 5.49
N LYS A 144 1.03 -1.32 4.69
CA LYS A 144 1.28 -2.51 3.89
C LYS A 144 1.14 -2.18 2.40
N LEU A 145 2.11 -2.60 1.61
CA LEU A 145 2.03 -2.63 0.16
C LEU A 145 1.79 -4.06 -0.31
N VAL A 146 0.80 -4.25 -1.15
CA VAL A 146 0.44 -5.55 -1.73
C VAL A 146 0.31 -5.46 -3.23
#